data_3fddd3bb69f389ea5434a7c6bd155833
#
_entry.id   3fddd3bb69f389ea5434a7c6bd155833
#
_cell.length_a   1.000
_cell.length_b   1.000
_cell.length_c   1.000
_cell.angle_alpha   90.00
_cell.angle_beta   90.00
_cell.angle_gamma   90.00
#
_symmetry.space_group_name_H-M   'P 1'
#
loop_
_entity.id
_entity.type
_entity.pdbx_description
1 polymer ?
#
loop_
_entity_poly.entity_id
_entity_poly.type
_entity_poly.pdbx_seq_one_letter_code
_entity_poly.pdbx_strand_id
1 'polypeptide(L)'
;MQPELAQFVIDRIAVNALDAGADVGGPGCNPNVIILATSDGPGMARRLVREFRLGFRPAVGDTNLSRAALGDFQNSGKPVRWWNVAIPVEVSSGEIAARMYGDLLYPDGGPIPVVVRVRDGSRLRSNVRYDMAWTVIIIDMNRTGGAPLGVLADYVSMVSLAQIDPNADLSDQQTVMNLFEGDATVRGLSSWDRDYLAALYSAPTDRNNPGSQEAAVARSLVTLRRMQDDPQGRQAEPPEASRRP
;
A
#
# COMPACT_ATOMS: atom_id res chain seq x y z
N MET A 1 -22.36 4.22 -6.81
CA MET A 1 -22.30 2.78 -6.43
C MET A 1 -23.32 2.55 -5.32
N GLN A 2 -24.07 1.46 -5.35
CA GLN A 2 -25.01 1.12 -4.29
C GLN A 2 -24.26 0.89 -2.98
N PRO A 3 -24.82 1.27 -1.81
CA PRO A 3 -24.12 1.15 -0.52
C PRO A 3 -23.64 -0.27 -0.22
N GLU A 4 -24.43 -1.27 -0.56
CA GLU A 4 -24.11 -2.70 -0.32
C GLU A 4 -22.86 -3.15 -1.13
N LEU A 5 -22.72 -2.66 -2.37
CA LEU A 5 -21.55 -2.96 -3.20
C LEU A 5 -20.30 -2.24 -2.67
N ALA A 6 -20.46 -1.03 -2.15
CA ALA A 6 -19.36 -0.31 -1.52
C ALA A 6 -18.89 -1.05 -0.26
N GLN A 7 -19.83 -1.49 0.58
CA GLN A 7 -19.52 -2.25 1.79
C GLN A 7 -18.82 -3.56 1.46
N PHE A 8 -19.29 -4.30 0.44
CA PHE A 8 -18.61 -5.52 -0.01
C PHE A 8 -17.14 -5.29 -0.37
N VAL A 9 -16.84 -4.18 -1.10
CA VAL A 9 -15.45 -3.85 -1.46
C VAL A 9 -14.63 -3.53 -0.21
N ILE A 10 -15.18 -2.75 0.72
CA ILE A 10 -14.52 -2.40 1.98
C ILE A 10 -14.22 -3.66 2.82
N ASP A 11 -15.21 -4.53 2.99
CA ASP A 11 -15.06 -5.77 3.75
C ASP A 11 -13.99 -6.68 3.13
N ARG A 12 -13.96 -6.78 1.79
CA ARG A 12 -12.96 -7.58 1.09
C ARG A 12 -11.55 -7.02 1.28
N ILE A 13 -11.38 -5.70 1.21
CA ILE A 13 -10.08 -5.04 1.49
C ILE A 13 -9.66 -5.29 2.94
N ALA A 14 -10.59 -5.17 3.89
CA ALA A 14 -10.31 -5.40 5.30
C ALA A 14 -9.84 -6.85 5.57
N VAL A 15 -10.51 -7.84 4.96
CA VAL A 15 -10.08 -9.26 5.05
C VAL A 15 -8.68 -9.44 4.47
N ASN A 16 -8.42 -8.92 3.27
CA ASN A 16 -7.12 -9.04 2.62
C ASN A 16 -6.01 -8.33 3.43
N ALA A 17 -6.33 -7.21 4.08
CA ALA A 17 -5.40 -6.49 4.96
C ALA A 17 -5.05 -7.31 6.20
N LEU A 18 -6.04 -7.87 6.89
CA LEU A 18 -5.84 -8.73 8.06
C LEU A 18 -5.02 -9.98 7.71
N ASP A 19 -5.32 -10.61 6.57
CA ASP A 19 -4.58 -11.78 6.08
C ASP A 19 -3.11 -11.44 5.78
N ALA A 20 -2.84 -10.21 5.34
CA ALA A 20 -1.48 -9.70 5.12
C ALA A 20 -0.75 -9.33 6.42
N GLY A 21 -1.43 -9.26 7.55
CA GLY A 21 -0.88 -8.80 8.83
C GLY A 21 -0.90 -7.27 9.02
N ALA A 22 -1.74 -6.56 8.24
CA ALA A 22 -1.96 -5.14 8.43
C ALA A 22 -3.07 -4.89 9.46
N ASP A 23 -2.94 -3.81 10.23
CA ASP A 23 -3.99 -3.34 11.13
C ASP A 23 -5.14 -2.70 10.35
N VAL A 24 -6.37 -3.02 10.74
CA VAL A 24 -7.59 -2.45 10.17
C VAL A 24 -8.30 -1.59 11.20
N GLY A 25 -8.57 -0.34 10.84
CA GLY A 25 -9.32 0.59 11.69
C GLY A 25 -10.78 0.16 11.89
N GLY A 26 -11.29 0.35 13.10
CA GLY A 26 -12.70 0.12 13.40
C GLY A 26 -13.64 1.20 12.86
N PRO A 27 -14.97 1.02 13.02
CA PRO A 27 -15.94 2.03 12.63
C PRO A 27 -15.66 3.39 13.25
N GLY A 28 -15.65 4.45 12.43
CA GLY A 28 -15.36 5.82 12.88
C GLY A 28 -13.87 6.19 12.92
N CYS A 29 -12.97 5.32 12.46
CA CYS A 29 -11.56 5.69 12.25
C CYS A 29 -11.44 6.79 11.17
N ASN A 30 -10.34 7.54 11.21
CA ASN A 30 -9.99 8.41 10.09
C ASN A 30 -9.53 7.55 8.91
N PRO A 31 -10.23 7.59 7.74
CA PRO A 31 -9.88 6.76 6.62
C PRO A 31 -8.56 7.26 5.98
N ASN A 32 -7.65 6.33 5.73
CA ASN A 32 -6.43 6.57 4.97
C ASN A 32 -6.50 6.02 3.54
N VAL A 33 -7.54 5.29 3.18
CA VAL A 33 -7.81 4.83 1.82
C VAL A 33 -9.15 5.39 1.35
N ILE A 34 -9.13 6.13 0.25
CA ILE A 34 -10.31 6.77 -0.34
C ILE A 34 -10.55 6.13 -1.71
N ILE A 35 -11.71 5.49 -1.89
CA ILE A 35 -12.07 4.82 -3.13
C ILE A 35 -13.23 5.56 -3.78
N LEU A 36 -13.04 6.03 -5.00
CA LEU A 36 -14.01 6.77 -5.78
C LEU A 36 -14.40 5.98 -7.04
N ALA A 37 -15.67 5.61 -7.16
CA ALA A 37 -16.21 5.02 -8.39
C ALA A 37 -16.87 6.13 -9.24
N THR A 38 -16.51 6.21 -10.50
CA THR A 38 -17.00 7.24 -11.44
C THR A 38 -17.18 6.66 -12.84
N SER A 39 -17.89 7.37 -13.70
CA SER A 39 -17.94 7.08 -15.13
C SER A 39 -16.93 7.89 -15.97
N ASP A 40 -16.19 8.81 -15.33
CA ASP A 40 -15.14 9.62 -15.95
C ASP A 40 -13.93 9.68 -15.00
N GLY A 41 -13.07 8.68 -15.07
CA GLY A 41 -11.87 8.58 -14.25
C GLY A 41 -10.90 9.74 -14.46
N PRO A 42 -10.54 10.10 -15.71
CA PRO A 42 -9.68 11.25 -15.98
C PRO A 42 -10.25 12.58 -15.50
N GLY A 43 -11.53 12.81 -15.69
CA GLY A 43 -12.21 14.03 -15.21
C GLY A 43 -12.19 14.13 -13.70
N MET A 44 -12.47 13.04 -12.99
CA MET A 44 -12.39 12.97 -11.54
C MET A 44 -10.97 13.23 -11.05
N ALA A 45 -9.95 12.59 -11.64
CA ALA A 45 -8.55 12.78 -11.28
C ALA A 45 -8.11 14.25 -11.43
N ARG A 46 -8.41 14.87 -12.58
CA ARG A 46 -8.10 16.30 -12.81
C ARG A 46 -8.81 17.22 -11.83
N ARG A 47 -10.05 16.88 -11.45
CA ARG A 47 -10.81 17.63 -10.44
C ARG A 47 -10.13 17.54 -9.07
N LEU A 48 -9.80 16.34 -8.59
CA LEU A 48 -9.12 16.16 -7.31
C LEU A 48 -7.76 16.89 -7.25
N VAL A 49 -6.94 16.75 -8.30
CA VAL A 49 -5.63 17.44 -8.36
C VAL A 49 -5.80 18.96 -8.31
N ARG A 50 -6.87 19.50 -8.91
CA ARG A 50 -7.15 20.93 -8.90
C ARG A 50 -7.66 21.43 -7.55
N GLU A 51 -8.51 20.64 -6.88
CA GLU A 51 -9.13 21.00 -5.60
C GLU A 51 -8.17 20.74 -4.42
N PHE A 52 -7.37 19.69 -4.46
CA PHE A 52 -6.47 19.27 -3.39
C PHE A 52 -4.99 19.33 -3.79
N ARG A 53 -4.55 20.47 -4.34
CA ARG A 53 -3.21 20.67 -4.93
C ARG A 53 -2.06 20.22 -4.03
N LEU A 54 -2.19 20.37 -2.72
CA LEU A 54 -1.12 20.05 -1.78
C LEU A 54 -0.92 18.54 -1.66
N GLY A 55 -1.99 17.76 -1.63
CA GLY A 55 -1.95 16.30 -1.57
C GLY A 55 -1.45 15.63 -2.85
N PHE A 56 -1.49 16.35 -3.99
CA PHE A 56 -1.03 15.85 -5.28
C PHE A 56 0.28 16.52 -5.75
N ARG A 57 1.12 16.96 -4.82
CA ARG A 57 2.45 17.50 -5.19
C ARG A 57 3.41 16.38 -5.57
N PRO A 58 4.02 16.43 -6.77
CA PRO A 58 5.10 15.51 -7.13
C PRO A 58 6.32 15.70 -6.23
N ALA A 59 7.02 14.61 -5.94
CA ALA A 59 8.31 14.63 -5.21
C ALA A 59 8.27 15.22 -3.79
N VAL A 60 7.17 15.08 -3.09
CA VAL A 60 7.10 15.38 -1.67
C VAL A 60 7.34 14.10 -0.89
N GLY A 61 8.38 14.11 -0.07
CA GLY A 61 8.94 12.91 0.55
C GLY A 61 9.75 12.09 -0.48
N ASP A 62 10.31 10.97 -0.05
CA ASP A 62 11.03 10.04 -0.93
C ASP A 62 10.08 9.14 -1.75
N THR A 63 8.81 9.49 -1.83
CA THR A 63 7.90 8.86 -2.78
C THR A 63 8.29 9.32 -4.18
N ASN A 64 8.72 8.39 -5.00
CA ASN A 64 9.15 8.63 -6.40
C ASN A 64 8.00 9.08 -7.33
N LEU A 65 6.99 9.75 -6.82
CA LEU A 65 5.88 10.26 -7.61
C LEU A 65 6.33 11.51 -8.36
N SER A 66 6.71 11.32 -9.61
CA SER A 66 7.16 12.37 -10.52
C SER A 66 6.00 13.20 -11.10
N ARG A 67 6.33 14.27 -11.81
CA ARG A 67 5.34 15.01 -12.61
C ARG A 67 4.73 14.13 -13.72
N ALA A 68 5.50 13.18 -14.25
CA ALA A 68 4.99 12.20 -15.21
C ALA A 68 3.94 11.30 -14.57
N ALA A 69 4.22 10.76 -13.37
CA ALA A 69 3.24 9.97 -12.62
C ALA A 69 1.94 10.75 -12.33
N LEU A 70 2.04 12.05 -11.99
CA LEU A 70 0.86 12.90 -11.83
C LEU A 70 0.10 13.08 -13.15
N GLY A 71 0.81 13.23 -14.26
CA GLY A 71 0.23 13.28 -15.60
C GLY A 71 -0.51 11.98 -15.94
N ASP A 72 0.07 10.83 -15.63
CA ASP A 72 -0.53 9.51 -15.84
C ASP A 72 -1.76 9.31 -14.95
N PHE A 73 -1.68 9.69 -13.67
CA PHE A 73 -2.85 9.66 -12.79
C PHE A 73 -4.02 10.46 -13.35
N GLN A 74 -3.75 11.64 -13.92
CA GLN A 74 -4.79 12.52 -14.46
C GLN A 74 -5.35 12.05 -15.82
N ASN A 75 -4.51 11.48 -16.69
CA ASN A 75 -4.84 11.36 -18.11
C ASN A 75 -4.78 9.93 -18.68
N SER A 76 -4.24 8.94 -17.93
CA SER A 76 -4.18 7.57 -18.42
C SER A 76 -5.56 7.01 -18.79
N GLY A 77 -5.59 6.07 -19.71
CA GLY A 77 -6.80 5.32 -20.07
C GLY A 77 -7.11 4.14 -19.15
N LYS A 78 -6.34 3.96 -18.06
CA LYS A 78 -6.47 2.80 -17.16
C LYS A 78 -7.80 2.80 -16.42
N PRO A 79 -8.43 1.63 -16.23
CA PRO A 79 -9.68 1.49 -15.49
C PRO A 79 -9.56 1.89 -14.01
N VAL A 80 -8.42 1.59 -13.40
CA VAL A 80 -8.11 1.97 -12.01
C VAL A 80 -6.86 2.82 -12.02
N ARG A 81 -6.89 3.90 -11.28
CA ARG A 81 -5.76 4.81 -11.07
C ARG A 81 -5.66 5.16 -9.60
N TRP A 82 -4.45 5.31 -9.09
CA TRP A 82 -4.23 5.60 -7.68
C TRP A 82 -3.10 6.60 -7.48
N TRP A 83 -3.15 7.26 -6.35
CA TRP A 83 -2.13 8.19 -5.89
C TRP A 83 -1.87 7.97 -4.42
N ASN A 84 -0.64 7.61 -4.09
CA ASN A 84 -0.20 7.33 -2.72
C ASN A 84 0.58 8.52 -2.17
N VAL A 85 0.34 8.88 -0.92
CA VAL A 85 1.13 9.86 -0.18
C VAL A 85 1.75 9.17 1.03
N ALA A 86 3.07 9.09 1.03
CA ALA A 86 3.84 8.62 2.18
C ALA A 86 4.45 9.80 2.92
N ILE A 87 4.53 9.67 4.24
CA ILE A 87 5.11 10.66 5.13
C ILE A 87 6.21 10.04 5.97
N PRO A 88 7.29 10.78 6.24
CA PRO A 88 8.31 10.31 7.15
C PRO A 88 7.80 10.35 8.60
N VAL A 89 7.99 9.25 9.33
CA VAL A 89 7.65 9.12 10.74
C VAL A 89 8.83 8.57 11.52
N GLU A 90 8.90 8.90 12.79
CA GLU A 90 9.87 8.32 13.72
C GLU A 90 9.47 6.87 14.03
N VAL A 91 10.45 5.94 13.95
CA VAL A 91 10.19 4.49 14.00
C VAL A 91 9.58 4.04 15.33
N SER A 92 9.98 4.64 16.45
CA SER A 92 9.54 4.19 17.77
C SER A 92 8.19 4.79 18.20
N SER A 93 7.92 6.03 17.84
CA SER A 93 6.71 6.75 18.25
C SER A 93 5.61 6.76 17.18
N GLY A 94 5.97 6.60 15.91
CA GLY A 94 5.07 6.84 14.79
C GLY A 94 4.73 8.31 14.54
N GLU A 95 5.36 9.24 15.29
CA GLU A 95 5.16 10.67 15.10
C GLU A 95 5.90 11.19 13.85
N ILE A 96 5.39 12.24 13.27
CA ILE A 96 5.98 12.84 12.06
C ILE A 96 7.41 13.32 12.34
N ALA A 97 8.38 12.78 11.62
CA ALA A 97 9.80 12.92 11.91
C ALA A 97 10.52 13.96 11.04
N ALA A 98 9.91 14.52 10.01
CA ALA A 98 10.62 15.34 9.05
C ALA A 98 10.04 16.72 8.85
N ARG A 99 10.86 17.56 8.21
CA ARG A 99 10.57 18.93 7.81
C ARG A 99 9.48 18.97 6.72
N MET A 100 8.26 18.61 7.09
CA MET A 100 7.12 18.80 6.20
C MET A 100 6.40 20.08 6.56
N TYR A 101 6.07 20.84 5.55
CA TYR A 101 5.17 21.97 5.72
C TYR A 101 3.79 21.41 6.09
N GLY A 102 3.15 21.95 7.14
CA GLY A 102 1.86 21.47 7.65
C GLY A 102 0.75 21.37 6.61
N ASP A 103 0.80 22.20 5.60
CA ASP A 103 -0.09 22.24 4.44
C ASP A 103 -0.18 20.92 3.64
N LEU A 104 0.82 20.02 3.75
CA LEU A 104 0.83 18.76 3.02
C LEU A 104 -0.01 17.68 3.70
N LEU A 105 -0.08 17.72 5.01
CA LEU A 105 -0.82 16.75 5.81
C LEU A 105 -2.26 17.22 6.08
N TYR A 106 -2.45 18.52 6.10
CA TYR A 106 -3.72 19.15 6.38
C TYR A 106 -4.05 20.18 5.29
N PRO A 107 -4.71 19.77 4.19
CA PRO A 107 -5.07 20.66 3.09
C PRO A 107 -5.85 21.91 3.54
N ASP A 108 -6.52 21.81 4.69
CA ASP A 108 -7.36 22.86 5.27
C ASP A 108 -6.60 23.77 6.25
N GLY A 109 -5.27 23.75 6.25
CA GLY A 109 -4.48 24.64 7.12
C GLY A 109 -4.38 24.18 8.58
N GLY A 110 -4.38 22.87 8.81
CA GLY A 110 -4.22 22.28 10.15
C GLY A 110 -2.89 22.64 10.83
N PRO A 111 -2.70 22.32 12.10
CA PRO A 111 -1.53 22.69 12.88
C PRO A 111 -0.26 22.11 12.26
N ILE A 112 0.82 22.86 12.27
CA ILE A 112 2.14 22.40 11.85
C ILE A 112 2.52 21.20 12.72
N PRO A 113 2.84 20.03 12.12
CA PRO A 113 3.21 18.86 12.88
C PRO A 113 4.43 19.15 13.79
N VAL A 114 4.40 18.63 14.99
CA VAL A 114 5.58 18.68 15.87
C VAL A 114 6.65 17.78 15.29
N VAL A 115 7.78 18.36 14.90
CA VAL A 115 8.94 17.60 14.41
C VAL A 115 9.65 16.93 15.57
N VAL A 116 9.62 15.62 15.62
CA VAL A 116 10.38 14.85 16.62
C VAL A 116 11.87 14.93 16.29
N ARG A 117 12.68 15.33 17.27
CA ARG A 117 14.13 15.30 17.14
C ARG A 117 14.63 13.89 17.45
N VAL A 118 15.01 13.18 16.42
CA VAL A 118 15.67 11.88 16.54
C VAL A 118 17.07 12.06 17.12
N ARG A 119 17.34 11.49 18.30
CA ARG A 119 18.61 11.69 19.02
C ARG A 119 19.64 10.58 18.78
N ASP A 120 19.19 9.38 18.43
CA ASP A 120 20.04 8.21 18.31
C ASP A 120 20.30 7.85 16.85
N GLY A 121 21.43 8.31 16.31
CA GLY A 121 21.89 7.93 14.97
C GLY A 121 22.52 6.55 14.96
N SER A 122 21.88 5.57 14.33
CA SER A 122 22.50 4.28 13.99
C SER A 122 23.06 4.33 12.57
N ARG A 123 24.23 3.73 12.35
CA ARG A 123 24.77 3.56 11.00
C ARG A 123 24.12 2.41 10.22
N LEU A 124 23.36 1.54 10.91
CA LEU A 124 22.78 0.32 10.35
C LEU A 124 21.26 0.38 10.24
N ARG A 125 20.61 1.31 10.95
CA ARG A 125 19.15 1.46 10.99
C ARG A 125 18.78 2.91 10.84
N SER A 126 17.66 3.16 10.16
CA SER A 126 17.04 4.48 10.13
C SER A 126 16.15 4.64 11.36
N ASN A 127 16.17 5.84 11.95
CA ASN A 127 15.19 6.22 12.97
C ASN A 127 13.94 6.82 12.33
N VAL A 128 13.91 6.93 11.00
CA VAL A 128 12.80 7.44 10.20
C VAL A 128 12.40 6.37 9.20
N ARG A 129 11.11 6.07 9.14
CA ARG A 129 10.48 5.25 8.10
C ARG A 129 9.46 6.09 7.35
N TYR A 130 9.04 5.62 6.18
CA TYR A 130 7.98 6.27 5.40
C TYR A 130 6.70 5.45 5.53
N ASP A 131 5.71 6.01 6.20
CA ASP A 131 4.39 5.39 6.33
C ASP A 131 3.43 5.98 5.31
N MET A 132 2.59 5.14 4.73
CA MET A 132 1.54 5.55 3.81
C MET A 132 0.46 6.33 4.57
N ALA A 133 0.43 7.65 4.38
CA ALA A 133 -0.51 8.53 5.08
C ALA A 133 -1.92 8.38 4.51
N TRP A 134 -2.04 8.38 3.19
CA TRP A 134 -3.30 8.15 2.52
C TRP A 134 -3.10 7.74 1.05
N THR A 135 -4.11 7.05 0.53
CA THR A 135 -4.20 6.61 -0.86
C THR A 135 -5.54 7.02 -1.43
N VAL A 136 -5.53 7.64 -2.60
CA VAL A 136 -6.74 7.87 -3.39
C VAL A 136 -6.77 6.90 -4.56
N ILE A 137 -7.87 6.17 -4.70
CA ILE A 137 -8.11 5.22 -5.79
C ILE A 137 -9.35 5.67 -6.54
N ILE A 138 -9.24 5.80 -7.85
CA ILE A 138 -10.36 6.12 -8.74
C ILE A 138 -10.61 4.93 -9.65
N ILE A 139 -11.85 4.42 -9.63
CA ILE A 139 -12.32 3.34 -10.49
C ILE A 139 -13.21 3.96 -11.57
N ASP A 140 -12.80 3.88 -12.82
CA ASP A 140 -13.62 4.25 -13.99
C ASP A 140 -14.49 3.07 -14.39
N MET A 141 -15.73 3.09 -13.93
CA MET A 141 -16.69 1.99 -14.12
C MET A 141 -16.98 1.69 -15.60
N ASN A 142 -16.84 2.68 -16.49
CA ASN A 142 -17.01 2.48 -17.94
C ASN A 142 -15.85 1.72 -18.59
N ARG A 143 -14.72 1.60 -17.88
CA ARG A 143 -13.49 0.99 -18.39
C ARG A 143 -13.14 -0.34 -17.72
N THR A 144 -13.89 -0.78 -16.71
CA THR A 144 -13.62 -2.04 -16.01
C THR A 144 -13.89 -3.30 -16.85
N GLY A 145 -14.49 -3.15 -18.03
CA GLY A 145 -14.75 -4.28 -18.94
C GLY A 145 -15.69 -5.35 -18.35
N GLY A 146 -16.49 -5.01 -17.33
CA GLY A 146 -17.34 -5.98 -16.65
C GLY A 146 -16.58 -6.92 -15.69
N ALA A 147 -15.39 -6.52 -15.22
CA ALA A 147 -14.63 -7.30 -14.25
C ALA A 147 -15.50 -7.66 -13.03
N PRO A 148 -15.47 -8.92 -12.56
CA PRO A 148 -16.25 -9.33 -11.40
C PRO A 148 -15.88 -8.50 -10.17
N LEU A 149 -16.88 -8.07 -9.39
CA LEU A 149 -16.68 -7.15 -8.26
C LEU A 149 -15.65 -7.69 -7.24
N GLY A 150 -15.66 -9.00 -6.98
CA GLY A 150 -14.69 -9.61 -6.06
C GLY A 150 -13.25 -9.51 -6.55
N VAL A 151 -13.02 -9.71 -7.87
CA VAL A 151 -11.69 -9.59 -8.48
C VAL A 151 -11.24 -8.13 -8.51
N LEU A 152 -12.17 -7.21 -8.80
CA LEU A 152 -11.90 -5.78 -8.72
C LEU A 152 -11.56 -5.33 -7.29
N ALA A 153 -12.26 -5.86 -6.28
CA ALA A 153 -11.96 -5.59 -4.88
C ALA A 153 -10.58 -6.13 -4.46
N ASP A 154 -10.17 -7.29 -4.96
CA ASP A 154 -8.82 -7.83 -4.76
C ASP A 154 -7.75 -6.97 -5.45
N TYR A 155 -8.00 -6.48 -6.67
CA TYR A 155 -7.13 -5.52 -7.33
C TYR A 155 -6.98 -4.24 -6.50
N VAL A 156 -8.09 -3.68 -6.02
CA VAL A 156 -8.09 -2.49 -5.16
C VAL A 156 -7.39 -2.76 -3.84
N SER A 157 -7.53 -3.96 -3.26
CA SER A 157 -6.77 -4.36 -2.06
C SER A 157 -5.27 -4.27 -2.32
N MET A 158 -4.80 -4.81 -3.45
CA MET A 158 -3.37 -4.80 -3.78
C MET A 158 -2.82 -3.36 -3.88
N VAL A 159 -3.51 -2.46 -4.58
CA VAL A 159 -3.07 -1.06 -4.69
C VAL A 159 -3.26 -0.23 -3.43
N SER A 160 -4.13 -0.67 -2.53
CA SER A 160 -4.34 -0.04 -1.22
C SER A 160 -3.26 -0.40 -0.21
N LEU A 161 -2.80 -1.66 -0.26
CA LEU A 161 -1.91 -2.26 0.73
C LEU A 161 -0.43 -2.18 0.32
N ALA A 162 -0.14 -2.01 -0.97
CA ALA A 162 1.22 -1.94 -1.49
C ALA A 162 1.42 -0.69 -2.36
N GLN A 163 2.62 -0.14 -2.30
CA GLN A 163 3.02 0.97 -3.19
C GLN A 163 3.48 0.39 -4.54
N ILE A 164 2.52 0.15 -5.43
CA ILE A 164 2.79 -0.40 -6.76
C ILE A 164 2.96 0.75 -7.76
N ASP A 165 4.01 0.69 -8.56
CA ASP A 165 4.15 1.59 -9.72
C ASP A 165 3.05 1.25 -10.73
N PRO A 166 2.16 2.21 -11.08
CA PRO A 166 1.13 1.99 -12.09
C PRO A 166 1.66 1.55 -13.46
N ASN A 167 2.93 1.77 -13.75
CA ASN A 167 3.58 1.45 -15.02
C ASN A 167 4.55 0.26 -14.92
N ALA A 168 4.59 -0.44 -13.78
CA ALA A 168 5.38 -1.66 -13.66
C ALA A 168 4.89 -2.72 -14.66
N ASP A 169 5.83 -3.34 -15.37
CA ASP A 169 5.54 -4.52 -16.18
C ASP A 169 5.51 -5.76 -15.26
N LEU A 170 4.33 -6.30 -15.09
CA LEU A 170 4.07 -7.48 -14.25
C LEU A 170 3.54 -8.66 -15.10
N SER A 171 3.68 -8.61 -16.42
CA SER A 171 3.15 -9.61 -17.36
C SER A 171 3.69 -11.02 -17.10
N ASP A 172 4.93 -11.14 -16.61
CA ASP A 172 5.55 -12.42 -16.27
C ASP A 172 5.13 -12.97 -14.90
N GLN A 173 4.33 -12.22 -14.14
CA GLN A 173 3.91 -12.58 -12.79
C GLN A 173 2.44 -13.02 -12.74
N GLN A 174 2.15 -14.06 -11.96
CA GLN A 174 0.78 -14.40 -11.65
C GLN A 174 0.25 -13.46 -10.56
N THR A 175 -0.31 -12.33 -10.94
CA THR A 175 -0.78 -11.30 -10.02
C THR A 175 -2.15 -10.76 -10.44
N VAL A 176 -2.94 -10.33 -9.46
CA VAL A 176 -4.20 -9.64 -9.71
C VAL A 176 -4.01 -8.34 -10.50
N MET A 177 -2.80 -7.78 -10.49
CA MET A 177 -2.48 -6.56 -11.23
C MET A 177 -2.63 -6.71 -12.75
N ASN A 178 -2.57 -7.93 -13.29
CA ASN A 178 -2.80 -8.23 -14.70
C ASN A 178 -4.28 -8.29 -15.09
N LEU A 179 -5.21 -7.99 -14.18
CA LEU A 179 -6.66 -8.01 -14.43
C LEU A 179 -7.06 -7.24 -15.70
N PHE A 180 -6.42 -6.12 -15.98
CA PHE A 180 -6.74 -5.24 -17.11
C PHE A 180 -5.75 -5.32 -18.26
N GLU A 181 -4.77 -6.23 -18.18
CA GLU A 181 -3.76 -6.45 -19.24
C GLU A 181 -4.16 -7.59 -20.20
N GLY A 182 -5.43 -8.04 -20.13
CA GLY A 182 -5.98 -9.07 -21.00
C GLY A 182 -5.74 -10.51 -20.54
N ASP A 183 -5.24 -10.71 -19.34
CA ASP A 183 -5.09 -12.05 -18.75
C ASP A 183 -6.43 -12.58 -18.24
N ALA A 184 -7.05 -13.44 -19.06
CA ALA A 184 -8.32 -14.07 -18.72
C ALA A 184 -8.22 -15.10 -17.56
N THR A 185 -7.03 -15.38 -17.03
CA THR A 185 -6.85 -16.34 -15.92
C THR A 185 -6.96 -15.72 -14.55
N VAL A 186 -6.89 -14.39 -14.44
CA VAL A 186 -6.99 -13.66 -13.17
C VAL A 186 -8.37 -13.88 -12.53
N ARG A 187 -8.36 -14.41 -11.30
CA ARG A 187 -9.58 -14.72 -10.51
C ARG A 187 -9.63 -14.04 -9.14
N GLY A 188 -8.64 -13.23 -8.81
CA GLY A 188 -8.45 -12.54 -7.53
C GLY A 188 -6.98 -12.53 -7.13
N LEU A 189 -6.70 -12.24 -5.86
CA LEU A 189 -5.34 -12.33 -5.33
C LEU A 189 -4.77 -13.73 -5.55
N SER A 190 -3.64 -13.81 -6.22
CA SER A 190 -2.88 -15.05 -6.40
C SER A 190 -2.18 -15.46 -5.09
N SER A 191 -1.57 -16.63 -5.06
CA SER A 191 -0.68 -17.01 -3.96
C SER A 191 0.52 -16.07 -3.88
N TRP A 192 1.04 -15.63 -5.04
CA TRP A 192 2.14 -14.68 -5.10
C TRP A 192 1.77 -13.32 -4.47
N ASP A 193 0.57 -12.80 -4.78
CA ASP A 193 0.09 -11.54 -4.21
C ASP A 193 -0.02 -11.61 -2.69
N ARG A 194 -0.59 -12.70 -2.16
CA ARG A 194 -0.72 -12.90 -0.70
C ARG A 194 0.63 -13.01 -0.02
N ASP A 195 1.55 -13.79 -0.59
CA ASP A 195 2.90 -13.96 -0.06
C ASP A 195 3.67 -12.64 -0.08
N TYR A 196 3.51 -11.85 -1.15
CA TYR A 196 4.13 -10.54 -1.26
C TYR A 196 3.58 -9.56 -0.21
N LEU A 197 2.26 -9.48 -0.02
CA LEU A 197 1.66 -8.64 1.01
C LEU A 197 2.09 -9.09 2.41
N ALA A 198 2.05 -10.39 2.72
CA ALA A 198 2.52 -10.91 3.99
C ALA A 198 4.02 -10.61 4.23
N ALA A 199 4.85 -10.73 3.19
CA ALA A 199 6.27 -10.38 3.27
C ALA A 199 6.46 -8.88 3.50
N LEU A 200 5.68 -8.03 2.85
CA LEU A 200 5.73 -6.58 3.00
C LEU A 200 5.42 -6.15 4.44
N TYR A 201 4.34 -6.69 5.03
CA TYR A 201 3.91 -6.33 6.38
C TYR A 201 4.73 -7.02 7.49
N SER A 202 5.40 -8.14 7.21
CA SER A 202 6.31 -8.80 8.16
C SER A 202 7.75 -8.30 8.10
N ALA A 203 8.13 -7.57 7.04
CA ALA A 203 9.50 -7.09 6.89
C ALA A 203 9.81 -5.96 7.89
N PRO A 204 11.03 -5.90 8.42
CA PRO A 204 11.46 -4.76 9.24
C PRO A 204 11.37 -3.44 8.47
N THR A 205 10.81 -2.41 9.08
CA THR A 205 10.55 -1.10 8.46
C THR A 205 11.62 -0.05 8.77
N ASP A 206 12.67 -0.42 9.51
CA ASP A 206 13.72 0.47 10.04
C ASP A 206 15.00 0.50 9.20
N ARG A 207 14.93 0.22 7.90
CA ARG A 207 16.11 0.15 7.03
C ARG A 207 16.60 1.52 6.59
N ASN A 208 17.93 1.65 6.41
CA ASN A 208 18.57 2.95 6.13
C ASN A 208 18.28 3.52 4.75
N ASN A 209 17.86 2.70 3.81
CA ASN A 209 17.57 3.14 2.45
C ASN A 209 16.54 2.22 1.77
N PRO A 210 15.88 2.68 0.70
CA PRO A 210 14.87 1.90 -0.02
C PRO A 210 15.36 0.55 -0.50
N GLY A 211 16.54 0.44 -1.08
CA GLY A 211 17.09 -0.85 -1.55
C GLY A 211 17.31 -1.87 -0.43
N SER A 212 17.66 -1.41 0.78
CA SER A 212 17.73 -2.29 1.95
C SER A 212 16.35 -2.71 2.43
N GLN A 213 15.34 -1.87 2.27
CA GLN A 213 13.94 -2.20 2.57
C GLN A 213 13.41 -3.24 1.58
N GLU A 214 13.61 -3.02 0.28
CA GLU A 214 13.25 -3.97 -0.78
C GLU A 214 13.91 -5.34 -0.56
N ALA A 215 15.21 -5.35 -0.24
CA ALA A 215 15.93 -6.58 0.08
C ALA A 215 15.40 -7.27 1.36
N ALA A 216 14.87 -6.52 2.32
CA ALA A 216 14.23 -7.11 3.51
C ALA A 216 12.90 -7.77 3.15
N VAL A 217 12.06 -7.13 2.36
CA VAL A 217 10.81 -7.71 1.83
C VAL A 217 11.09 -8.96 1.00
N ALA A 218 12.07 -8.90 0.09
CA ALA A 218 12.45 -10.06 -0.72
C ALA A 218 12.90 -11.25 0.14
N ARG A 219 13.70 -11.02 1.19
CA ARG A 219 14.09 -12.09 2.14
C ARG A 219 12.90 -12.66 2.90
N SER A 220 11.98 -11.82 3.36
CA SER A 220 10.74 -12.26 4.02
C SER A 220 9.92 -13.15 3.09
N LEU A 221 9.76 -12.74 1.81
CA LEU A 221 9.05 -13.53 0.80
C LEU A 221 9.68 -14.91 0.57
N VAL A 222 11.01 -14.96 0.41
CA VAL A 222 11.73 -16.24 0.25
C VAL A 222 11.56 -17.13 1.47
N THR A 223 11.60 -16.56 2.68
CA THR A 223 11.43 -17.31 3.92
C THR A 223 10.02 -17.88 4.04
N LEU A 224 8.99 -17.08 3.76
CA LEU A 224 7.59 -17.52 3.78
C LEU A 224 7.36 -18.68 2.81
N ARG A 225 7.86 -18.59 1.58
CA ARG A 225 7.72 -19.65 0.58
C ARG A 225 8.43 -20.93 0.98
N ARG A 226 9.65 -20.83 1.50
CA ARG A 226 10.37 -22.03 2.01
C ARG A 226 9.61 -22.72 3.14
N MET A 227 8.99 -21.96 4.04
CA MET A 227 8.17 -22.51 5.12
C MET A 227 6.88 -23.16 4.62
N GLN A 228 6.36 -22.75 3.47
CA GLN A 228 5.20 -23.39 2.83
C GLN A 228 5.60 -24.69 2.13
N ASP A 229 6.78 -24.71 1.49
CA ASP A 229 7.30 -25.87 0.78
C ASP A 229 7.82 -26.97 1.72
N ASP A 230 8.16 -26.64 2.97
CA ASP A 230 8.59 -27.58 4.01
C ASP A 230 7.63 -27.63 5.21
N PRO A 231 6.52 -28.37 5.10
CA PRO A 231 5.53 -28.51 6.17
C PRO A 231 6.06 -29.24 7.41
N GLN A 232 7.16 -29.99 7.30
CA GLN A 232 7.71 -30.77 8.43
C GLN A 232 8.57 -29.90 9.36
N GLY A 233 9.11 -28.79 8.89
CA GLY A 233 9.86 -27.82 9.71
C GLY A 233 9.01 -27.12 10.79
N ARG A 234 7.69 -27.15 10.68
CA ARG A 234 6.76 -26.56 11.68
C ARG A 234 6.60 -27.37 12.97
N GLN A 235 7.12 -28.59 13.05
CA GLN A 235 6.98 -29.48 14.21
C GLN A 235 8.24 -29.68 15.03
N ALA A 236 9.30 -28.94 14.75
CA ALA A 236 10.47 -28.93 15.61
C ALA A 236 10.16 -28.09 16.87
N GLU A 237 9.57 -28.77 17.86
CA GLU A 237 9.41 -28.28 19.23
C GLU A 237 10.78 -27.85 19.78
N PRO A 238 10.87 -26.70 20.46
CA PRO A 238 12.15 -26.31 21.07
C PRO A 238 12.54 -27.37 22.10
N PRO A 239 13.85 -27.77 22.18
CA PRO A 239 14.29 -28.78 23.12
C PRO A 239 13.90 -28.35 24.53
N GLU A 240 13.19 -29.21 25.25
CA GLU A 240 12.90 -29.08 26.68
C GLU A 240 14.19 -28.72 27.41
N ALA A 241 14.22 -27.53 28.01
CA ALA A 241 15.29 -27.13 28.89
C ALA A 241 15.32 -28.14 30.06
N SER A 242 16.29 -29.05 30.03
CA SER A 242 16.49 -30.03 31.08
C SER A 242 16.60 -29.29 32.41
N ARG A 243 15.58 -29.40 33.24
CA ARG A 243 15.68 -29.11 34.66
C ARG A 243 16.69 -30.10 35.25
N ARG A 244 17.86 -29.62 35.53
CA ARG A 244 18.78 -30.34 36.44
C ARG A 244 18.38 -30.05 37.88
N PRO A 245 18.49 -31.07 38.74
CA PRO A 245 18.10 -31.00 40.15
C PRO A 245 18.98 -30.09 40.98
#